data_ccb55dfbc62e3c60e38fb11a31492134
#
_entry.id   ccb55dfbc62e3c60e38fb11a31492134
#
_cell.length_a   1.000
_cell.length_b   1.000
_cell.length_c   1.000
_cell.angle_alpha   90.00
_cell.angle_beta   90.00
_cell.angle_gamma   90.00
#
_symmetry.space_group_name_H-M   'P 1'
#
loop_
_entity.id
_entity.type
_entity.pdbx_description
1 polymer ?
#
loop_
_entity_poly.entity_id
_entity_poly.type
_entity_poly.pdbx_seq_one_letter_code
_entity_poly.pdbx_strand_id
1 'polypeptide(L)'
;MFINLDPESVGIEIPLDELIPFASRHHFGGINLPLEQVAARTDLDLLEARMQEAGLRFGGFGVPLDFRRDQATCDRGMEQLKTWIPIARRLGCDRGYTGVVPGHEELDYSANFDLHVERLAPLAALLGQHGIRLGLEFIGPKTLRDTFCHAFIYTIAQVLELCAAIKSRAGAEAQVGVLLDCYHWYTSGGSQADLLDNLNNQNLTYVHVNDAVAGRSRDQQMDLERELPCATGLVDASTFVRALKTLGYDGPVTAEPFSEELDQLTADEIAVRVFASTRQMLDCA
;
A
#
# COMPACT_ATOMS: atom_id res chain seq x y z
N MET A 1 -4.92 14.18 4.32
CA MET A 1 -3.82 13.18 4.40
C MET A 1 -3.25 13.14 5.80
N PHE A 2 -2.77 12.00 6.26
CA PHE A 2 -2.06 11.85 7.53
C PHE A 2 -0.87 10.88 7.36
N ILE A 3 0.19 11.11 8.13
CA ILE A 3 1.37 10.25 8.10
C ILE A 3 1.05 8.98 8.87
N ASN A 4 1.20 7.84 8.21
CA ASN A 4 0.90 6.53 8.76
C ASN A 4 2.20 5.73 8.89
N LEU A 5 2.35 4.98 9.98
CA LEU A 5 3.48 4.09 10.20
C LEU A 5 3.09 2.67 9.81
N ASP A 6 3.83 2.10 8.89
CA ASP A 6 3.90 0.66 8.69
C ASP A 6 5.20 0.16 9.33
N PRO A 7 5.15 -0.50 10.48
CA PRO A 7 6.36 -0.93 11.18
C PRO A 7 7.17 -1.95 10.38
N GLU A 8 6.51 -2.84 9.64
CA GLU A 8 7.19 -3.88 8.83
C GLU A 8 8.01 -3.27 7.70
N SER A 9 7.48 -2.25 7.02
CA SER A 9 8.15 -1.60 5.88
C SER A 9 9.40 -0.80 6.27
N VAL A 10 9.59 -0.54 7.57
CA VAL A 10 10.71 0.25 8.10
C VAL A 10 11.56 -0.50 9.13
N GLY A 11 11.33 -1.81 9.31
CA GLY A 11 12.11 -2.65 10.20
C GLY A 11 11.88 -2.40 11.70
N ILE A 12 10.71 -1.90 12.10
CA ILE A 12 10.33 -1.72 13.51
C ILE A 12 9.59 -2.96 14.02
N GLU A 13 10.20 -3.67 14.94
CA GLU A 13 9.63 -4.86 15.59
C GLU A 13 9.16 -4.53 17.01
N ILE A 14 7.96 -3.97 17.14
CA ILE A 14 7.33 -3.61 18.42
C ILE A 14 5.93 -4.24 18.48
N PRO A 15 5.56 -4.92 19.60
CA PRO A 15 4.22 -5.45 19.79
C PRO A 15 3.15 -4.36 19.69
N LEU A 16 1.97 -4.69 19.16
CA LEU A 16 0.90 -3.71 18.87
C LEU A 16 0.55 -2.83 20.09
N ASP A 17 0.49 -3.41 21.28
CA ASP A 17 0.15 -2.68 22.51
C ASP A 17 1.21 -1.63 22.92
N GLU A 18 2.46 -1.83 22.51
CA GLU A 18 3.57 -0.89 22.70
C GLU A 18 3.72 0.04 21.49
N LEU A 19 3.35 -0.42 20.30
CA LEU A 19 3.39 0.35 19.05
C LEU A 19 2.43 1.55 19.10
N ILE A 20 1.26 1.41 19.72
CA ILE A 20 0.27 2.48 19.84
C ILE A 20 0.85 3.72 20.55
N PRO A 21 1.33 3.63 21.82
CA PRO A 21 1.95 4.79 22.48
C PRO A 21 3.25 5.23 21.80
N PHE A 22 4.00 4.31 21.18
CA PHE A 22 5.19 4.61 20.40
C PHE A 22 4.86 5.52 19.20
N ALA A 23 3.93 5.13 18.33
CA ALA A 23 3.55 5.89 17.16
C ALA A 23 2.97 7.27 17.51
N SER A 24 2.17 7.35 18.58
CA SER A 24 1.64 8.62 19.10
C SER A 24 2.76 9.55 19.59
N ARG A 25 3.74 9.04 20.32
CA ARG A 25 4.92 9.81 20.80
C ARG A 25 5.76 10.36 19.65
N HIS A 26 5.83 9.63 18.52
CA HIS A 26 6.53 10.05 17.32
C HIS A 26 5.65 10.80 16.31
N HIS A 27 4.47 11.28 16.74
CA HIS A 27 3.56 12.14 15.99
C HIS A 27 2.90 11.53 14.75
N PHE A 28 2.93 10.22 14.57
CA PHE A 28 2.16 9.58 13.51
C PHE A 28 0.66 9.79 13.72
N GLY A 29 -0.09 9.94 12.64
CA GLY A 29 -1.55 10.04 12.67
C GLY A 29 -2.27 8.70 12.56
N GLY A 30 -1.52 7.63 12.29
CA GLY A 30 -2.03 6.27 12.21
C GLY A 30 -0.93 5.22 12.12
N ILE A 31 -1.36 3.96 12.20
CA ILE A 31 -0.51 2.77 12.03
C ILE A 31 -1.21 1.78 11.09
N ASN A 32 -0.45 0.91 10.45
CA ASN A 32 -1.04 -0.22 9.73
C ASN A 32 -1.70 -1.21 10.71
N LEU A 33 -2.81 -1.77 10.26
CA LEU A 33 -3.55 -2.77 11.02
C LEU A 33 -2.89 -4.15 10.82
N PRO A 34 -2.28 -4.77 11.85
CA PRO A 34 -1.78 -6.13 11.78
C PRO A 34 -2.97 -7.10 11.87
N LEU A 35 -3.69 -7.28 10.76
CA LEU A 35 -5.02 -7.89 10.71
C LEU A 35 -5.06 -9.28 11.34
N GLU A 36 -4.07 -10.14 11.05
CA GLU A 36 -3.99 -11.49 11.60
C GLU A 36 -3.84 -11.49 13.13
N GLN A 37 -2.95 -10.63 13.65
CA GLN A 37 -2.73 -10.51 15.11
C GLN A 37 -3.98 -10.00 15.81
N VAL A 38 -4.64 -9.00 15.22
CA VAL A 38 -5.85 -8.39 15.79
C VAL A 38 -7.04 -9.34 15.71
N ALA A 39 -7.15 -10.15 14.66
CA ALA A 39 -8.21 -11.15 14.53
C ALA A 39 -8.15 -12.24 15.62
N ALA A 40 -6.98 -12.49 16.20
CA ALA A 40 -6.81 -13.43 17.30
C ALA A 40 -7.11 -12.82 18.69
N ARG A 41 -7.38 -11.52 18.80
CA ARG A 41 -7.63 -10.83 20.08
C ARG A 41 -9.07 -11.01 20.57
N THR A 42 -9.24 -11.00 21.87
CA THR A 42 -10.55 -11.03 22.54
C THR A 42 -10.92 -9.69 23.19
N ASP A 43 -9.99 -8.74 23.23
CA ASP A 43 -10.09 -7.45 23.92
C ASP A 43 -10.18 -6.25 22.96
N LEU A 44 -10.96 -6.39 21.89
CA LEU A 44 -11.08 -5.35 20.85
C LEU A 44 -11.59 -4.01 21.38
N ASP A 45 -12.48 -3.99 22.41
CA ASP A 45 -12.94 -2.75 23.04
C ASP A 45 -11.78 -1.97 23.69
N LEU A 46 -10.84 -2.70 24.32
CA LEU A 46 -9.65 -2.10 24.89
C LEU A 46 -8.72 -1.56 23.82
N LEU A 47 -8.55 -2.28 22.71
CA LEU A 47 -7.75 -1.82 21.59
C LEU A 47 -8.33 -0.54 20.97
N GLU A 48 -9.64 -0.49 20.75
CA GLU A 48 -10.33 0.71 20.25
C GLU A 48 -10.11 1.91 21.18
N ALA A 49 -10.27 1.70 22.49
CA ALA A 49 -10.08 2.77 23.50
C ALA A 49 -8.64 3.30 23.48
N ARG A 50 -7.64 2.42 23.39
CA ARG A 50 -6.22 2.81 23.32
C ARG A 50 -5.89 3.59 22.05
N MET A 51 -6.39 3.17 20.91
CA MET A 51 -6.21 3.90 19.64
C MET A 51 -6.83 5.31 19.71
N GLN A 52 -8.04 5.41 20.28
CA GLN A 52 -8.73 6.68 20.47
C GLN A 52 -7.98 7.61 21.45
N GLU A 53 -7.53 7.09 22.58
CA GLU A 53 -6.76 7.85 23.58
C GLU A 53 -5.44 8.37 22.99
N ALA A 54 -4.77 7.54 22.17
CA ALA A 54 -3.54 7.92 21.48
C ALA A 54 -3.77 8.88 20.30
N GLY A 55 -5.02 9.15 19.90
CA GLY A 55 -5.34 9.97 18.72
C GLY A 55 -4.96 9.32 17.40
N LEU A 56 -4.80 8.00 17.37
CA LEU A 56 -4.39 7.23 16.20
C LEU A 56 -5.58 6.59 15.50
N ARG A 57 -5.38 6.27 14.22
CA ARG A 57 -6.29 5.46 13.40
C ARG A 57 -5.54 4.33 12.71
N PHE A 58 -6.24 3.30 12.29
CA PHE A 58 -5.67 2.30 11.39
C PHE A 58 -5.73 2.83 9.96
N GLY A 59 -4.55 2.99 9.32
CA GLY A 59 -4.45 3.55 7.98
C GLY A 59 -4.86 2.58 6.87
N GLY A 60 -4.59 1.30 7.07
CA GLY A 60 -4.88 0.23 6.12
C GLY A 60 -4.21 -1.07 6.54
N PHE A 61 -4.35 -2.10 5.73
CA PHE A 61 -3.70 -3.40 5.93
C PHE A 61 -3.32 -4.05 4.61
N GLY A 62 -2.15 -4.70 4.57
CA GLY A 62 -1.84 -5.67 3.53
C GLY A 62 -2.83 -6.83 3.62
N VAL A 63 -3.48 -7.17 2.52
CA VAL A 63 -4.44 -8.29 2.50
C VAL A 63 -3.68 -9.60 2.56
N PRO A 64 -3.84 -10.43 3.60
CA PRO A 64 -3.11 -11.68 3.77
C PRO A 64 -3.75 -12.80 2.91
N LEU A 65 -3.76 -12.58 1.60
CA LEU A 65 -4.29 -13.52 0.62
C LEU A 65 -3.25 -13.81 -0.46
N ASP A 66 -2.70 -15.01 -0.46
CA ASP A 66 -1.81 -15.46 -1.54
C ASP A 66 -2.64 -15.96 -2.73
N PHE A 67 -3.23 -15.00 -3.46
CA PHE A 67 -4.12 -15.28 -4.59
C PHE A 67 -3.39 -15.80 -5.84
N ARG A 68 -2.06 -15.71 -5.89
CA ARG A 68 -1.21 -16.17 -7.01
C ARG A 68 -0.88 -17.66 -6.92
N ARG A 69 -1.07 -18.27 -5.76
CA ARG A 69 -0.90 -19.70 -5.53
C ARG A 69 -2.04 -20.54 -6.12
N ASP A 70 -2.03 -21.83 -5.82
CA ASP A 70 -3.11 -22.75 -6.20
C ASP A 70 -4.48 -22.33 -5.63
N GLN A 71 -5.55 -22.85 -6.27
CA GLN A 71 -6.92 -22.53 -5.90
C GLN A 71 -7.22 -22.84 -4.43
N ALA A 72 -6.76 -23.99 -3.93
CA ALA A 72 -7.06 -24.40 -2.56
C ALA A 72 -6.41 -23.48 -1.51
N THR A 73 -5.24 -22.92 -1.79
CA THR A 73 -4.58 -21.90 -0.94
C THR A 73 -5.37 -20.60 -0.95
N CYS A 74 -5.80 -20.15 -2.12
CA CYS A 74 -6.65 -18.96 -2.25
C CYS A 74 -7.98 -19.13 -1.50
N ASP A 75 -8.66 -20.26 -1.67
CA ASP A 75 -9.94 -20.56 -1.02
C ASP A 75 -9.81 -20.54 0.52
N ARG A 76 -8.75 -21.14 1.05
CA ARG A 76 -8.50 -21.13 2.51
C ARG A 76 -8.29 -19.72 3.04
N GLY A 77 -7.49 -18.91 2.33
CA GLY A 77 -7.30 -17.51 2.72
C GLY A 77 -8.59 -16.70 2.67
N MET A 78 -9.42 -16.92 1.65
CA MET A 78 -10.73 -16.27 1.54
C MET A 78 -11.67 -16.66 2.69
N GLU A 79 -11.69 -17.93 3.14
CA GLU A 79 -12.51 -18.34 4.29
C GLU A 79 -12.04 -17.65 5.58
N GLN A 80 -10.73 -17.50 5.80
CA GLN A 80 -10.21 -16.74 6.95
C GLN A 80 -10.62 -15.27 6.89
N LEU A 81 -10.50 -14.63 5.73
CA LEU A 81 -10.84 -13.22 5.56
C LEU A 81 -12.30 -12.92 5.87
N LYS A 82 -13.24 -13.85 5.64
CA LYS A 82 -14.64 -13.67 6.03
C LYS A 82 -14.82 -13.40 7.54
N THR A 83 -13.92 -13.90 8.37
CA THR A 83 -13.96 -13.68 9.83
C THR A 83 -13.16 -12.45 10.26
N TRP A 84 -12.11 -12.08 9.52
CA TRP A 84 -11.21 -10.99 9.88
C TRP A 84 -11.66 -9.63 9.38
N ILE A 85 -12.27 -9.57 8.19
CA ILE A 85 -12.72 -8.31 7.58
C ILE A 85 -13.75 -7.55 8.44
N PRO A 86 -14.75 -8.19 9.08
CA PRO A 86 -15.64 -7.52 10.02
C PRO A 86 -14.89 -6.84 11.18
N ILE A 87 -13.78 -7.44 11.65
CA ILE A 87 -12.95 -6.89 12.72
C ILE A 87 -12.21 -5.63 12.25
N ALA A 88 -11.59 -5.67 11.05
CA ALA A 88 -10.97 -4.49 10.46
C ALA A 88 -11.96 -3.33 10.36
N ARG A 89 -13.18 -3.61 9.87
CA ARG A 89 -14.24 -2.59 9.78
C ARG A 89 -14.66 -2.06 11.14
N ARG A 90 -14.82 -2.92 12.12
CA ARG A 90 -15.13 -2.52 13.51
C ARG A 90 -14.10 -1.53 14.04
N LEU A 91 -12.82 -1.77 13.78
CA LEU A 91 -11.70 -0.92 14.20
C LEU A 91 -11.53 0.35 13.35
N GLY A 92 -12.47 0.64 12.45
CA GLY A 92 -12.47 1.83 11.62
C GLY A 92 -11.47 1.79 10.45
N CYS A 93 -10.84 0.63 10.19
CA CYS A 93 -9.97 0.47 9.04
C CYS A 93 -10.81 0.25 7.78
N ASP A 94 -10.67 1.13 6.80
CA ASP A 94 -11.49 1.15 5.57
C ASP A 94 -10.69 0.91 4.30
N ARG A 95 -9.43 0.45 4.41
CA ARG A 95 -8.52 0.21 3.29
C ARG A 95 -7.74 -1.08 3.46
N GLY A 96 -7.83 -1.96 2.47
CA GLY A 96 -6.93 -3.09 2.29
C GLY A 96 -6.19 -2.97 0.97
N TYR A 97 -4.98 -3.52 0.84
CA TYR A 97 -4.19 -3.43 -0.38
C TYR A 97 -3.38 -4.70 -0.65
N THR A 98 -2.98 -4.87 -1.91
CA THR A 98 -2.08 -5.94 -2.34
C THR A 98 -1.30 -5.53 -3.59
N GLY A 99 -0.10 -6.09 -3.76
CA GLY A 99 0.76 -5.85 -4.91
C GLY A 99 0.35 -6.67 -6.14
N VAL A 100 0.54 -6.08 -7.31
CA VAL A 100 0.42 -6.72 -8.63
C VAL A 100 1.81 -6.87 -9.22
N VAL A 101 2.35 -8.09 -9.19
CA VAL A 101 3.68 -8.41 -9.70
C VAL A 101 3.74 -8.14 -11.22
N PRO A 102 4.80 -7.48 -11.75
CA PRO A 102 4.82 -6.96 -13.11
C PRO A 102 5.14 -8.00 -14.20
N GLY A 103 5.02 -9.28 -13.90
CA GLY A 103 5.25 -10.36 -14.85
C GLY A 103 4.86 -11.73 -14.31
N HIS A 104 4.97 -12.74 -15.17
CA HIS A 104 4.72 -14.15 -14.83
C HIS A 104 5.62 -15.06 -15.64
N GLU A 105 5.99 -16.23 -15.08
CA GLU A 105 6.87 -17.18 -15.76
C GLU A 105 6.17 -17.96 -16.87
N GLU A 106 4.90 -18.29 -16.68
CA GLU A 106 4.15 -19.22 -17.54
C GLU A 106 2.97 -18.56 -18.25
N LEU A 107 2.26 -17.62 -17.59
CA LEU A 107 1.05 -17.01 -18.10
C LEU A 107 1.38 -15.78 -18.94
N ASP A 108 0.84 -15.71 -20.13
CA ASP A 108 0.84 -14.49 -20.92
C ASP A 108 -0.01 -13.38 -20.27
N TYR A 109 0.03 -12.18 -20.84
CA TYR A 109 -0.67 -11.02 -20.28
C TYR A 109 -2.16 -11.29 -20.08
N SER A 110 -2.84 -11.86 -21.07
CA SER A 110 -4.29 -12.10 -21.01
C SER A 110 -4.65 -13.13 -19.94
N ALA A 111 -3.96 -14.27 -19.93
CA ALA A 111 -4.21 -15.32 -18.95
C ALA A 111 -3.90 -14.86 -17.52
N ASN A 112 -2.85 -14.07 -17.33
CA ASN A 112 -2.51 -13.51 -16.02
C ASN A 112 -3.52 -12.43 -15.57
N PHE A 113 -4.02 -11.63 -16.51
CA PHE A 113 -5.08 -10.66 -16.25
C PHE A 113 -6.37 -11.35 -15.80
N ASP A 114 -6.78 -12.39 -16.51
CA ASP A 114 -7.97 -13.17 -16.17
C ASP A 114 -7.83 -13.85 -14.80
N LEU A 115 -6.66 -14.39 -14.47
CA LEU A 115 -6.35 -14.95 -13.14
C LEU A 115 -6.53 -13.91 -12.04
N HIS A 116 -5.98 -12.70 -12.21
CA HIS A 116 -6.12 -11.62 -11.24
C HIS A 116 -7.59 -11.21 -11.06
N VAL A 117 -8.34 -11.08 -12.15
CA VAL A 117 -9.78 -10.75 -12.08
C VAL A 117 -10.56 -11.86 -11.38
N GLU A 118 -10.29 -13.12 -11.70
CA GLU A 118 -10.97 -14.27 -11.09
C GLU A 118 -10.73 -14.35 -9.59
N ARG A 119 -9.48 -14.15 -9.17
CA ARG A 119 -9.05 -14.32 -7.77
C ARG A 119 -9.36 -13.11 -6.88
N LEU A 120 -9.27 -11.89 -7.44
CA LEU A 120 -9.47 -10.67 -6.67
C LEU A 120 -10.92 -10.17 -6.65
N ALA A 121 -11.78 -10.58 -7.60
CA ALA A 121 -13.17 -10.16 -7.57
C ALA A 121 -13.95 -10.67 -6.33
N PRO A 122 -13.82 -11.92 -5.88
CA PRO A 122 -14.43 -12.38 -4.64
C PRO A 122 -13.92 -11.60 -3.40
N LEU A 123 -12.62 -11.29 -3.35
CA LEU A 123 -12.04 -10.46 -2.31
C LEU A 123 -12.63 -9.05 -2.32
N ALA A 124 -12.68 -8.40 -3.49
CA ALA A 124 -13.24 -7.06 -3.64
C ALA A 124 -14.73 -7.00 -3.24
N ALA A 125 -15.49 -8.04 -3.56
CA ALA A 125 -16.88 -8.17 -3.13
C ALA A 125 -17.01 -8.29 -1.60
N LEU A 126 -16.17 -9.12 -0.97
CA LEU A 126 -16.15 -9.26 0.49
C LEU A 126 -15.78 -7.95 1.18
N LEU A 127 -14.73 -7.27 0.73
CA LEU A 127 -14.31 -5.98 1.26
C LEU A 127 -15.40 -4.92 1.08
N GLY A 128 -16.03 -4.86 -0.11
CA GLY A 128 -17.10 -3.92 -0.43
C GLY A 128 -18.32 -4.06 0.48
N GLN A 129 -18.75 -5.29 0.81
CA GLN A 129 -19.83 -5.57 1.77
C GLN A 129 -19.60 -4.95 3.15
N HIS A 130 -18.32 -4.74 3.51
CA HIS A 130 -17.92 -4.10 4.76
C HIS A 130 -17.47 -2.64 4.58
N GLY A 131 -17.65 -2.05 3.38
CA GLY A 131 -17.26 -0.68 3.10
C GLY A 131 -15.74 -0.45 3.16
N ILE A 132 -14.95 -1.49 2.86
CA ILE A 132 -13.50 -1.43 2.77
C ILE A 132 -13.10 -1.37 1.29
N ARG A 133 -12.21 -0.45 0.95
CA ARG A 133 -11.66 -0.28 -0.41
C ARG A 133 -10.47 -1.21 -0.61
N LEU A 134 -10.34 -1.79 -1.79
CA LEU A 134 -9.17 -2.57 -2.21
C LEU A 134 -8.24 -1.70 -3.05
N GLY A 135 -7.00 -1.52 -2.62
CA GLY A 135 -5.92 -0.89 -3.37
C GLY A 135 -5.06 -1.92 -4.09
N LEU A 136 -4.82 -1.73 -5.38
CA LEU A 136 -3.87 -2.53 -6.15
C LEU A 136 -2.61 -1.71 -6.42
N GLU A 137 -1.47 -2.21 -6.02
CA GLU A 137 -0.17 -1.59 -6.24
C GLU A 137 0.49 -2.19 -7.48
N PHE A 138 0.72 -1.39 -8.52
CA PHE A 138 1.56 -1.81 -9.63
C PHE A 138 3.04 -1.63 -9.29
N ILE A 139 3.90 -2.55 -9.75
CA ILE A 139 5.33 -2.54 -9.45
C ILE A 139 6.10 -2.05 -10.67
N GLY A 140 6.81 -0.90 -10.53
CA GLY A 140 7.40 -0.16 -11.63
C GLY A 140 8.79 -0.58 -12.11
N PRO A 141 9.75 -1.01 -11.25
CA PRO A 141 11.14 -1.19 -11.61
C PRO A 141 11.38 -2.13 -12.80
N LYS A 142 12.17 -1.64 -13.79
CA LYS A 142 12.53 -2.42 -14.97
C LYS A 142 13.36 -3.65 -14.62
N THR A 143 14.22 -3.53 -13.62
CA THR A 143 15.06 -4.63 -13.13
C THR A 143 14.24 -5.84 -12.69
N LEU A 144 13.09 -5.62 -12.05
CA LEU A 144 12.18 -6.71 -11.69
C LEU A 144 11.36 -7.19 -12.90
N ARG A 145 10.85 -6.27 -13.73
CA ARG A 145 10.06 -6.64 -14.91
C ARG A 145 10.82 -7.55 -15.89
N ASP A 146 12.12 -7.29 -16.06
CA ASP A 146 12.98 -8.03 -16.98
C ASP A 146 13.33 -9.44 -16.47
N THR A 147 12.99 -9.82 -15.25
CA THR A 147 13.21 -11.18 -14.73
C THR A 147 12.15 -12.18 -15.21
N PHE A 148 10.99 -11.72 -15.65
CA PHE A 148 9.87 -12.59 -16.02
C PHE A 148 9.83 -12.91 -17.51
N CYS A 149 9.39 -14.11 -17.85
CA CYS A 149 9.19 -14.53 -19.23
C CYS A 149 8.07 -13.74 -19.94
N HIS A 150 7.03 -13.37 -19.19
CA HIS A 150 5.87 -12.64 -19.70
C HIS A 150 5.67 -11.36 -18.90
N ALA A 151 5.72 -10.21 -19.58
CA ALA A 151 5.45 -8.91 -18.96
C ALA A 151 3.98 -8.78 -18.55
N PHE A 152 3.75 -8.03 -17.45
CA PHE A 152 2.42 -7.75 -16.96
C PHE A 152 2.27 -6.25 -16.60
N ILE A 153 1.35 -5.92 -15.73
CA ILE A 153 0.98 -4.57 -15.31
C ILE A 153 2.12 -3.89 -14.54
N TYR A 154 2.50 -2.67 -14.98
CA TYR A 154 3.51 -1.85 -14.31
C TYR A 154 3.27 -0.33 -14.43
N THR A 155 2.09 0.08 -14.91
CA THR A 155 1.71 1.50 -15.04
C THR A 155 0.35 1.79 -14.43
N ILE A 156 0.08 3.07 -14.13
CA ILE A 156 -1.23 3.54 -13.61
C ILE A 156 -2.37 3.14 -14.53
N ALA A 157 -2.24 3.36 -15.84
CA ALA A 157 -3.30 3.05 -16.81
C ALA A 157 -3.65 1.55 -16.79
N GLN A 158 -2.63 0.68 -16.81
CA GLN A 158 -2.83 -0.77 -16.80
C GLN A 158 -3.47 -1.27 -15.50
N VAL A 159 -3.04 -0.78 -14.33
CA VAL A 159 -3.65 -1.20 -13.07
C VAL A 159 -5.08 -0.71 -12.93
N LEU A 160 -5.42 0.45 -13.50
CA LEU A 160 -6.80 0.95 -13.52
C LEU A 160 -7.72 0.10 -14.40
N GLU A 161 -7.22 -0.42 -15.53
CA GLU A 161 -7.94 -1.40 -16.35
C GLU A 161 -8.26 -2.67 -15.53
N LEU A 162 -7.29 -3.17 -14.78
CA LEU A 162 -7.49 -4.31 -13.88
C LEU A 162 -8.49 -3.99 -12.77
N CYS A 163 -8.39 -2.82 -12.13
CA CYS A 163 -9.36 -2.37 -11.11
C CYS A 163 -10.79 -2.34 -11.67
N ALA A 164 -10.96 -1.81 -12.88
CA ALA A 164 -12.27 -1.74 -13.55
C ALA A 164 -12.85 -3.14 -13.84
N ALA A 165 -12.02 -4.06 -14.31
CA ALA A 165 -12.43 -5.44 -14.59
C ALA A 165 -12.82 -6.19 -13.31
N ILE A 166 -12.01 -6.07 -12.24
CA ILE A 166 -12.30 -6.66 -10.94
C ILE A 166 -13.62 -6.09 -10.38
N LYS A 167 -13.78 -4.77 -10.38
CA LYS A 167 -14.99 -4.10 -9.90
C LYS A 167 -16.23 -4.53 -10.67
N SER A 168 -16.14 -4.64 -12.00
CA SER A 168 -17.23 -5.11 -12.86
C SER A 168 -17.68 -6.52 -12.48
N ARG A 169 -16.74 -7.42 -12.17
CA ARG A 169 -17.03 -8.81 -11.79
C ARG A 169 -17.49 -8.93 -10.32
N ALA A 170 -16.96 -8.12 -9.43
CA ALA A 170 -17.25 -8.16 -7.99
C ALA A 170 -18.63 -7.60 -7.62
N GLY A 171 -19.17 -6.69 -8.43
CA GLY A 171 -20.48 -6.07 -8.22
C GLY A 171 -20.43 -4.64 -7.68
N ALA A 172 -21.59 -4.04 -7.49
CA ALA A 172 -21.77 -2.59 -7.26
C ALA A 172 -21.16 -2.09 -5.94
N GLU A 173 -21.08 -2.92 -4.91
CA GLU A 173 -20.55 -2.53 -3.59
C GLU A 173 -19.01 -2.52 -3.57
N ALA A 174 -18.36 -3.22 -4.50
CA ALA A 174 -16.91 -3.29 -4.57
C ALA A 174 -16.30 -1.93 -4.92
N GLN A 175 -15.33 -1.52 -4.11
CA GLN A 175 -14.54 -0.32 -4.32
C GLN A 175 -13.09 -0.76 -4.55
N VAL A 176 -12.65 -0.74 -5.81
CA VAL A 176 -11.31 -1.14 -6.22
C VAL A 176 -10.61 0.06 -6.84
N GLY A 177 -9.40 0.32 -6.42
CA GLY A 177 -8.60 1.44 -6.88
C GLY A 177 -7.11 1.14 -6.76
N VAL A 178 -6.31 2.19 -6.83
CA VAL A 178 -4.86 2.11 -6.86
C VAL A 178 -4.29 2.36 -5.46
N LEU A 179 -3.36 1.52 -5.02
CA LEU A 179 -2.31 1.96 -4.11
C LEU A 179 -1.25 2.61 -4.99
N LEU A 180 -1.00 3.89 -4.76
CA LEU A 180 -0.06 4.69 -5.53
C LEU A 180 1.24 4.86 -4.74
N ASP A 181 2.30 4.18 -5.19
CA ASP A 181 3.65 4.40 -4.71
C ASP A 181 4.40 5.37 -5.65
N CYS A 182 4.99 6.42 -5.07
CA CYS A 182 5.74 7.43 -5.84
C CYS A 182 6.99 6.84 -6.50
N TYR A 183 7.61 5.81 -5.93
CA TYR A 183 8.74 5.10 -6.51
C TYR A 183 8.32 4.27 -7.73
N HIS A 184 7.19 3.58 -7.66
CA HIS A 184 6.66 2.84 -8.80
C HIS A 184 6.17 3.76 -9.90
N TRP A 185 5.57 4.91 -9.55
CA TRP A 185 5.27 5.96 -10.52
C TRP A 185 6.56 6.44 -11.22
N TYR A 186 7.62 6.76 -10.48
CA TYR A 186 8.91 7.18 -11.04
C TYR A 186 9.52 6.08 -11.91
N THR A 187 9.64 4.86 -11.41
CA THR A 187 10.34 3.75 -12.08
C THR A 187 9.61 3.21 -13.30
N SER A 188 8.28 3.34 -13.35
CA SER A 188 7.48 3.04 -14.55
C SER A 188 7.61 4.10 -15.66
N GLY A 189 8.22 5.24 -15.36
CA GLY A 189 8.29 6.39 -16.28
C GLY A 189 7.04 7.25 -16.28
N GLY A 190 6.27 7.21 -15.20
CA GLY A 190 5.06 7.98 -15.05
C GLY A 190 5.27 9.49 -15.11
N SER A 191 4.31 10.19 -15.66
CA SER A 191 4.28 11.65 -15.81
C SER A 191 3.26 12.28 -14.84
N GLN A 192 3.29 13.61 -14.73
CA GLN A 192 2.25 14.35 -14.01
C GLN A 192 0.85 14.13 -14.62
N ALA A 193 0.76 14.01 -15.93
CA ALA A 193 -0.50 13.75 -16.64
C ALA A 193 -1.10 12.40 -16.20
N ASP A 194 -0.26 11.37 -16.04
CA ASP A 194 -0.74 10.06 -15.58
C ASP A 194 -1.40 10.13 -14.20
N LEU A 195 -0.93 11.03 -13.32
CA LEU A 195 -1.53 11.26 -12.01
C LEU A 195 -2.87 12.01 -12.10
N LEU A 196 -2.90 13.12 -12.87
CA LEU A 196 -4.04 14.05 -12.87
C LEU A 196 -5.18 13.62 -13.80
N ASP A 197 -4.87 12.93 -14.91
CA ASP A 197 -5.86 12.55 -15.91
C ASP A 197 -6.54 11.20 -15.59
N ASN A 198 -5.86 10.34 -14.80
CA ASN A 198 -6.34 8.99 -14.54
C ASN A 198 -6.83 8.77 -13.09
N LEU A 199 -6.31 9.53 -12.12
CA LEU A 199 -6.64 9.32 -10.71
C LEU A 199 -7.66 10.36 -10.20
N ASN A 200 -8.38 9.95 -9.17
CA ASN A 200 -9.30 10.80 -8.38
C ASN A 200 -9.43 10.20 -6.97
N ASN A 201 -10.07 10.94 -6.05
CA ASN A 201 -10.20 10.48 -4.66
C ASN A 201 -11.01 9.18 -4.48
N GLN A 202 -11.76 8.75 -5.50
CA GLN A 202 -12.53 7.50 -5.43
C GLN A 202 -11.69 6.29 -5.84
N ASN A 203 -10.75 6.45 -6.79
CA ASN A 203 -9.89 5.36 -7.26
C ASN A 203 -8.47 5.39 -6.68
N LEU A 204 -8.11 6.38 -5.87
CA LEU A 204 -6.87 6.42 -5.11
C LEU A 204 -7.12 5.91 -3.68
N THR A 205 -6.70 4.69 -3.40
CA THR A 205 -7.03 3.99 -2.15
C THR A 205 -5.99 4.22 -1.06
N TYR A 206 -4.72 4.13 -1.40
CA TYR A 206 -3.62 4.21 -0.45
C TYR A 206 -2.39 4.87 -1.11
N VAL A 207 -1.46 5.41 -0.33
CA VAL A 207 -0.25 6.06 -0.86
C VAL A 207 0.99 5.59 -0.12
N HIS A 208 1.97 5.10 -0.89
CA HIS A 208 3.35 4.89 -0.44
C HIS A 208 4.27 5.99 -0.94
N VAL A 209 5.27 6.36 -0.11
CA VAL A 209 6.24 7.40 -0.42
C VAL A 209 7.67 6.97 -0.07
N ASN A 210 8.56 7.21 -1.02
CA ASN A 210 9.97 6.81 -0.96
C ASN A 210 10.79 7.75 -1.83
N ASP A 211 12.09 7.49 -1.94
CA ASP A 211 12.95 8.06 -2.97
C ASP A 211 13.77 6.95 -3.64
N ALA A 212 14.38 7.26 -4.75
CA ALA A 212 15.22 6.34 -5.51
C ALA A 212 16.68 6.43 -5.07
N VAL A 213 17.45 5.35 -5.27
CA VAL A 213 18.87 5.28 -4.89
C VAL A 213 19.71 6.16 -5.81
N ALA A 214 20.53 7.03 -5.22
CA ALA A 214 21.45 7.89 -5.97
C ALA A 214 22.49 7.10 -6.77
N GLY A 215 22.91 7.66 -7.92
CA GLY A 215 23.90 7.03 -8.78
C GLY A 215 23.39 5.92 -9.71
N ARG A 216 22.13 5.53 -9.58
CA ARG A 216 21.44 4.61 -10.49
C ARG A 216 20.51 5.38 -11.44
N SER A 217 20.50 5.00 -12.71
CA SER A 217 19.45 5.46 -13.61
C SER A 217 18.11 4.86 -13.22
N ARG A 218 17.00 5.43 -13.71
CA ARG A 218 15.65 4.91 -13.48
C ARG A 218 15.53 3.41 -13.79
N ASP A 219 16.13 2.96 -14.89
CA ASP A 219 16.07 1.57 -15.34
C ASP A 219 16.97 0.61 -14.51
N GLN A 220 17.84 1.14 -13.66
CA GLN A 220 18.71 0.39 -12.77
C GLN A 220 18.20 0.36 -11.32
N GLN A 221 17.10 1.04 -11.02
CA GLN A 221 16.50 1.00 -9.70
C GLN A 221 15.96 -0.40 -9.37
N MET A 222 16.15 -0.81 -8.11
CA MET A 222 15.73 -2.12 -7.60
C MET A 222 14.49 -1.98 -6.74
N ASP A 223 13.61 -2.96 -6.77
CA ASP A 223 12.32 -2.88 -6.08
C ASP A 223 12.44 -2.78 -4.55
N LEU A 224 13.32 -3.56 -3.96
CA LEU A 224 13.52 -3.63 -2.51
C LEU A 224 14.74 -2.82 -2.02
N GLU A 225 15.21 -1.86 -2.80
CA GLU A 225 16.31 -0.97 -2.45
C GLU A 225 15.90 0.47 -2.76
N ARG A 226 15.45 1.17 -1.74
CA ARG A 226 14.92 2.53 -1.88
C ARG A 226 15.48 3.41 -0.77
N GLU A 227 15.25 4.70 -0.89
CA GLU A 227 15.64 5.70 0.10
C GLU A 227 14.41 6.30 0.80
N LEU A 228 14.63 6.91 1.94
CA LEU A 228 13.61 7.71 2.62
C LEU A 228 13.08 8.83 1.72
N PRO A 229 11.81 9.21 1.84
CA PRO A 229 11.24 10.33 1.07
C PRO A 229 12.15 11.57 1.06
N CYS A 230 12.38 12.15 -0.11
CA CYS A 230 13.23 13.32 -0.34
C CYS A 230 14.73 13.16 -0.02
N ALA A 231 15.25 11.94 0.14
CA ALA A 231 16.66 11.72 0.46
C ALA A 231 17.59 12.10 -0.71
N THR A 232 17.18 11.84 -1.94
CA THR A 232 17.99 12.06 -3.15
C THR A 232 17.39 13.09 -4.11
N GLY A 233 16.07 13.29 -4.06
CA GLY A 233 15.32 14.16 -4.96
C GLY A 233 15.17 13.59 -6.38
N LEU A 234 15.40 12.32 -6.60
CA LEU A 234 15.18 11.66 -7.89
C LEU A 234 13.69 11.45 -8.18
N VAL A 235 12.90 11.15 -7.17
CA VAL A 235 11.45 11.19 -7.26
C VAL A 235 10.98 12.63 -7.11
N ASP A 236 10.21 13.13 -8.08
CA ASP A 236 9.66 14.51 -8.03
C ASP A 236 8.54 14.61 -6.98
N ALA A 237 8.95 14.77 -5.72
CA ALA A 237 8.08 14.89 -4.56
C ALA A 237 7.08 16.05 -4.70
N SER A 238 7.51 17.19 -5.24
CA SER A 238 6.65 18.38 -5.40
C SER A 238 5.50 18.11 -6.38
N THR A 239 5.79 17.53 -7.54
CA THR A 239 4.76 17.15 -8.52
C THR A 239 3.82 16.09 -7.96
N PHE A 240 4.36 15.06 -7.29
CA PHE A 240 3.56 13.98 -6.71
C PHE A 240 2.60 14.50 -5.64
N VAL A 241 3.09 15.23 -4.64
CA VAL A 241 2.26 15.76 -3.54
C VAL A 241 1.26 16.81 -4.01
N ARG A 242 1.63 17.66 -5.00
CA ARG A 242 0.68 18.58 -5.62
C ARG A 242 -0.47 17.86 -6.31
N ALA A 243 -0.18 16.73 -6.98
CA ALA A 243 -1.22 15.90 -7.57
C ALA A 243 -2.15 15.34 -6.47
N LEU A 244 -1.63 14.76 -5.38
CA LEU A 244 -2.44 14.27 -4.26
C LEU A 244 -3.36 15.36 -3.69
N LYS A 245 -2.84 16.57 -3.49
CA LYS A 245 -3.64 17.72 -3.00
C LYS A 245 -4.72 18.12 -4.00
N THR A 246 -4.40 18.15 -5.30
CA THR A 246 -5.35 18.49 -6.37
C THR A 246 -6.49 17.44 -6.47
N LEU A 247 -6.16 16.17 -6.31
CA LEU A 247 -7.12 15.06 -6.31
C LEU A 247 -7.97 15.02 -5.03
N GLY A 248 -7.65 15.82 -4.02
CA GLY A 248 -8.34 15.84 -2.74
C GLY A 248 -8.10 14.58 -1.89
N TYR A 249 -6.97 13.91 -2.09
CA TYR A 249 -6.64 12.72 -1.29
C TYR A 249 -6.51 13.07 0.19
N ASP A 250 -7.20 12.35 1.06
CA ASP A 250 -7.27 12.58 2.50
C ASP A 250 -6.83 11.37 3.35
N GLY A 251 -6.40 10.29 2.68
CA GLY A 251 -6.00 9.02 3.28
C GLY A 251 -4.61 8.99 3.92
N PRO A 252 -4.14 7.77 4.28
CA PRO A 252 -2.80 7.54 4.83
C PRO A 252 -1.72 7.76 3.77
N VAL A 253 -0.57 8.29 4.23
CA VAL A 253 0.68 8.36 3.47
C VAL A 253 1.74 7.65 4.29
N THR A 254 2.29 6.58 3.74
CA THR A 254 3.18 5.64 4.42
C THR A 254 4.52 5.58 3.71
N ALA A 255 5.62 5.75 4.43
CA ALA A 255 6.95 5.51 3.88
C ALA A 255 7.23 4.01 3.83
N GLU A 256 7.80 3.56 2.68
CA GLU A 256 8.17 2.17 2.43
C GLU A 256 9.57 2.08 1.78
N PRO A 257 10.64 2.50 2.50
CA PRO A 257 11.95 2.69 1.90
C PRO A 257 12.72 1.40 1.62
N PHE A 258 12.45 0.29 2.31
CA PHE A 258 13.26 -0.94 2.24
C PHE A 258 14.76 -0.63 2.25
N SER A 259 15.21 0.17 3.22
CA SER A 259 16.57 0.71 3.28
C SER A 259 17.40 -0.03 4.31
N GLU A 260 18.50 -0.64 3.88
CA GLU A 260 19.47 -1.30 4.79
C GLU A 260 20.09 -0.32 5.82
N GLU A 261 20.11 0.99 5.52
CA GLU A 261 20.59 2.00 6.46
C GLU A 261 19.73 2.04 7.74
N LEU A 262 18.41 1.78 7.60
CA LEU A 262 17.50 1.76 8.74
C LEU A 262 17.75 0.57 9.67
N ASP A 263 18.22 -0.56 9.15
CA ASP A 263 18.48 -1.77 9.94
C ASP A 263 19.55 -1.58 11.02
N GLN A 264 20.37 -0.52 10.92
CA GLN A 264 21.41 -0.20 11.86
C GLN A 264 20.94 0.75 12.99
N LEU A 265 19.69 1.19 12.94
CA LEU A 265 19.15 2.20 13.85
C LEU A 265 18.22 1.58 14.89
N THR A 266 18.05 2.29 15.99
CA THR A 266 17.00 1.97 16.96
C THR A 266 15.63 2.32 16.43
N ALA A 267 14.58 1.69 16.95
CA ALA A 267 13.20 1.99 16.55
C ALA A 267 12.83 3.49 16.70
N ASP A 268 13.30 4.15 17.76
CA ASP A 268 13.09 5.60 17.97
C ASP A 268 13.80 6.44 16.89
N GLU A 269 15.03 6.11 16.52
CA GLU A 269 15.75 6.79 15.43
C GLU A 269 15.09 6.57 14.06
N ILE A 270 14.64 5.35 13.78
CA ILE A 270 13.86 5.03 12.58
C ILE A 270 12.59 5.89 12.53
N ALA A 271 11.79 5.87 13.58
CA ALA A 271 10.53 6.61 13.63
C ALA A 271 10.72 8.12 13.43
N VAL A 272 11.76 8.71 14.05
CA VAL A 272 12.11 10.13 13.86
C VAL A 272 12.46 10.43 12.40
N ARG A 273 13.31 9.62 11.77
CA ARG A 273 13.73 9.84 10.38
C ARG A 273 12.57 9.64 9.39
N VAL A 274 11.80 8.56 9.56
CA VAL A 274 10.63 8.25 8.72
C VAL A 274 9.58 9.35 8.82
N PHE A 275 9.24 9.79 10.04
CA PHE A 275 8.27 10.87 10.21
C PHE A 275 8.77 12.18 9.60
N ALA A 276 10.04 12.56 9.86
CA ALA A 276 10.60 13.82 9.37
C ALA A 276 10.67 13.86 7.84
N SER A 277 11.15 12.79 7.19
CA SER A 277 11.26 12.72 5.73
C SER A 277 9.88 12.71 5.05
N THR A 278 8.91 11.96 5.61
CA THR A 278 7.55 11.96 5.08
C THR A 278 6.88 13.32 5.24
N ARG A 279 7.08 13.99 6.38
CA ARG A 279 6.59 15.36 6.61
C ARG A 279 7.23 16.35 5.62
N GLN A 280 8.55 16.28 5.44
CA GLN A 280 9.26 17.10 4.47
C GLN A 280 8.67 16.92 3.07
N MET A 281 8.39 15.68 2.64
CA MET A 281 7.77 15.42 1.34
C MET A 281 6.38 16.07 1.23
N LEU A 282 5.53 15.91 2.25
CA LEU A 282 4.18 16.50 2.24
C LEU A 282 4.19 18.05 2.24
N ASP A 283 5.26 18.65 2.71
CA ASP A 283 5.45 20.11 2.76
C ASP A 283 6.11 20.67 1.47
N CYS A 284 6.53 19.82 0.50
CA CYS A 284 7.13 20.24 -0.78
C CYS A 284 6.15 20.91 -1.77
N ALA A 285 4.85 20.96 -1.49
CA ALA A 285 3.83 21.44 -2.43
C ALA A 285 2.74 22.29 -1.77
#